data_56b6ddeee1c70a1fc7a092f59fc1076f
#
_entry.id   56b6ddeee1c70a1fc7a092f59fc1076f
#
_cell.length_a   1.000
_cell.length_b   1.000
_cell.length_c   1.000
_cell.angle_alpha   90.00
_cell.angle_beta   90.00
_cell.angle_gamma   90.00
#
_symmetry.space_group_name_H-M   'P 1'
#
loop_
_entity.id
_entity.type
_entity.pdbx_description
1 polymer ?
#
loop_
_entity_poly.entity_id
_entity_poly.type
_entity_poly.pdbx_seq_one_letter_code
_entity_poly.pdbx_strand_id
1 'polypeptide(L)'
;MRAVWAGLAVIGMTVLMTGQERDRTKIAQEYTWNVAEVYPDDAAWRARKEAVTAELSSVRGFQGKLGSSPARMAEALETVSRLDKEVARLYVYASMRSDEDTRVSVTQGMQQEMQQIAAKFGAEASFIEPEVLKVGSASIEKAIASERRLAPYAFYLRDIARREPHTLSDAEEKLLADVAPLAGSPTNIFTILSNADFPYPTITLADGRQAKVDQAGYAELRTASNRADRQAAMSAFFGALGAFSRTLGVTMNSNVQKTLFYSRARKYSSNLEASLNAPNIPVSVYTRLVDGVNRHLPTFHRYLRLRKRMMGLTDDLHYYDLYAPLVASVELRYTPEEAQQHVIGAMAPLGADYLGVLRRAFRERWIDWYATEGKVSGAYSNGAAYDVHPYMLLNYLGQYTDVSTLAHELGHTMQSYYSNKVQPYPTASYPTFVAEVASTFNEALLIDYMLKQIKDTPTRLSLLGNYLEGIKATVFRQTQFAEFELRMHERGQKGEPITGEGLARLYLDITRKYYGHDKNITIVDDYIAHEWSYIPHFYRDFYVFQYATSFTAAEALSAKVLAGDQSATKRYLTFLSAGGSKYPIDLLKDAGVDMTTDEPLDLAVKRMNVVMDEMETLLN
;
A
#
# COMPACT_ATOMS: atom_id res chain seq x y z
N MET A 1 8.11 -65.61 -38.46
CA MET A 1 7.41 -65.02 -37.30
C MET A 1 7.81 -63.55 -37.23
N ARG A 2 6.91 -62.65 -37.59
CA ARG A 2 7.17 -61.20 -37.68
C ARG A 2 6.83 -60.56 -36.35
N ALA A 3 7.80 -59.87 -35.74
CA ALA A 3 7.59 -59.04 -34.58
C ALA A 3 7.15 -57.64 -35.04
N VAL A 4 5.98 -57.22 -34.52
CA VAL A 4 5.42 -55.88 -34.75
C VAL A 4 5.95 -54.96 -33.64
N TRP A 5 6.67 -53.90 -33.98
CA TRP A 5 7.05 -52.81 -33.13
C TRP A 5 5.94 -51.78 -33.18
N ALA A 6 5.24 -51.56 -32.06
CA ALA A 6 4.32 -50.44 -31.86
C ALA A 6 5.13 -49.25 -31.33
N GLY A 7 5.36 -48.28 -32.20
CA GLY A 7 5.95 -46.98 -31.80
C GLY A 7 4.91 -46.11 -31.12
N LEU A 8 5.13 -45.78 -29.87
CA LEU A 8 4.43 -44.71 -29.17
C LEU A 8 4.98 -43.36 -29.69
N ALA A 9 4.21 -42.68 -30.49
CA ALA A 9 4.45 -41.28 -30.84
C ALA A 9 4.04 -40.41 -29.63
N VAL A 10 5.02 -39.93 -28.89
CA VAL A 10 4.82 -38.82 -27.93
C VAL A 10 4.68 -37.56 -28.76
N ILE A 11 3.44 -37.09 -28.94
CA ILE A 11 3.17 -35.78 -29.51
C ILE A 11 3.51 -34.76 -28.45
N GLY A 12 4.74 -34.25 -28.48
CA GLY A 12 5.13 -33.05 -27.76
C GLY A 12 4.34 -31.87 -28.33
N MET A 13 3.31 -31.44 -27.62
CA MET A 13 2.66 -30.18 -27.88
C MET A 13 3.65 -29.06 -27.49
N THR A 14 4.45 -28.61 -28.44
CA THR A 14 5.14 -27.32 -28.40
C THR A 14 4.07 -26.25 -28.47
N VAL A 15 3.60 -25.76 -27.33
CA VAL A 15 2.79 -24.54 -27.27
C VAL A 15 3.74 -23.41 -27.65
N LEU A 16 3.71 -23.01 -28.91
CA LEU A 16 4.23 -21.72 -29.35
C LEU A 16 3.43 -20.67 -28.57
N MET A 17 4.08 -19.93 -27.68
CA MET A 17 3.50 -18.77 -27.01
C MET A 17 3.18 -17.69 -28.05
N THR A 18 2.04 -17.82 -28.71
CA THR A 18 1.30 -16.70 -29.30
C THR A 18 0.80 -15.85 -28.13
N GLY A 19 0.83 -14.53 -28.26
CA GLY A 19 0.55 -13.57 -27.17
C GLY A 19 -0.57 -14.00 -26.23
N GLN A 20 -0.44 -13.64 -24.95
CA GLN A 20 -1.39 -14.00 -23.90
C GLN A 20 -2.83 -13.70 -24.32
N GLU A 21 -3.75 -14.67 -24.14
CA GLU A 21 -5.18 -14.48 -24.43
C GLU A 21 -5.74 -13.33 -23.59
N ARG A 22 -6.34 -12.36 -24.25
CA ARG A 22 -6.88 -11.16 -23.61
C ARG A 22 -8.41 -11.13 -23.57
N ASP A 23 -9.06 -12.05 -24.25
CA ASP A 23 -10.51 -12.21 -24.19
C ASP A 23 -10.89 -13.05 -22.97
N ARG A 24 -11.50 -12.40 -21.96
CA ARG A 24 -11.90 -13.05 -20.70
C ARG A 24 -12.77 -14.29 -20.92
N THR A 25 -13.59 -14.32 -21.97
CA THR A 25 -14.49 -15.45 -22.27
C THR A 25 -13.75 -16.73 -22.67
N LYS A 26 -12.48 -16.60 -23.08
CA LYS A 26 -11.59 -17.71 -23.44
C LYS A 26 -10.64 -18.13 -22.32
N ILE A 27 -10.59 -17.38 -21.23
CA ILE A 27 -9.79 -17.76 -20.07
C ILE A 27 -10.46 -18.96 -19.38
N ALA A 28 -9.68 -20.01 -19.11
CA ALA A 28 -10.19 -21.18 -18.41
C ALA A 28 -10.70 -20.80 -17.02
N GLN A 29 -11.82 -21.37 -16.61
CA GLN A 29 -12.54 -21.00 -15.40
C GLN A 29 -11.69 -21.09 -14.12
N GLU A 30 -10.74 -21.99 -14.09
CA GLU A 30 -9.80 -22.18 -12.96
C GLU A 30 -8.90 -20.95 -12.71
N TYR A 31 -8.69 -20.09 -13.71
CA TYR A 31 -7.92 -18.86 -13.61
C TYR A 31 -8.78 -17.61 -13.41
N THR A 32 -10.05 -17.78 -13.11
CA THR A 32 -10.97 -16.68 -12.80
C THR A 32 -11.55 -16.88 -11.40
N TRP A 33 -11.76 -15.81 -10.68
CA TRP A 33 -12.38 -15.89 -9.35
C TRP A 33 -13.85 -16.34 -9.39
N ASN A 34 -14.35 -16.87 -8.26
CA ASN A 34 -15.73 -17.32 -8.12
C ASN A 34 -16.56 -16.34 -7.28
N VAL A 35 -17.03 -15.26 -7.89
CA VAL A 35 -17.82 -14.23 -7.19
C VAL A 35 -19.21 -14.72 -6.73
N ALA A 36 -19.66 -15.89 -7.21
CA ALA A 36 -20.95 -16.47 -6.80
C ALA A 36 -21.02 -16.85 -5.32
N GLU A 37 -19.87 -16.95 -4.63
CA GLU A 37 -19.83 -17.14 -3.19
C GLU A 37 -20.14 -15.86 -2.39
N VAL A 38 -20.00 -14.68 -3.01
CA VAL A 38 -20.46 -13.41 -2.43
C VAL A 38 -21.96 -13.28 -2.64
N TYR A 39 -22.42 -13.32 -3.89
CA TYR A 39 -23.83 -13.43 -4.29
C TYR A 39 -23.93 -14.36 -5.50
N PRO A 40 -24.94 -15.26 -5.55
CA PRO A 40 -25.07 -16.24 -6.62
C PRO A 40 -25.15 -15.60 -8.01
N ASP A 41 -25.82 -14.45 -8.11
CA ASP A 41 -25.97 -13.67 -9.34
C ASP A 41 -26.35 -12.21 -9.05
N ASP A 42 -26.42 -11.38 -10.09
CA ASP A 42 -26.80 -9.98 -10.00
C ASP A 42 -28.24 -9.76 -9.53
N ALA A 43 -29.15 -10.74 -9.71
CA ALA A 43 -30.52 -10.64 -9.24
C ALA A 43 -30.61 -10.79 -7.71
N ALA A 44 -29.89 -11.77 -7.16
CA ALA A 44 -29.76 -11.95 -5.72
C ALA A 44 -29.11 -10.73 -5.05
N TRP A 45 -28.04 -10.18 -5.68
CA TRP A 45 -27.41 -8.94 -5.22
C TRP A 45 -28.40 -7.77 -5.20
N ARG A 46 -29.17 -7.55 -6.27
CA ARG A 46 -30.18 -6.46 -6.32
C ARG A 46 -31.23 -6.59 -5.26
N ALA A 47 -31.78 -7.78 -5.08
CA ALA A 47 -32.78 -8.04 -4.04
C ALA A 47 -32.23 -7.73 -2.64
N ARG A 48 -30.98 -8.13 -2.36
CA ARG A 48 -30.35 -7.83 -1.06
C ARG A 48 -30.06 -6.34 -0.91
N LYS A 49 -29.57 -5.68 -1.95
CA LYS A 49 -29.33 -4.23 -1.97
C LYS A 49 -30.61 -3.44 -1.63
N GLU A 50 -31.72 -3.78 -2.23
CA GLU A 50 -33.01 -3.12 -1.96
C GLU A 50 -33.43 -3.30 -0.49
N ALA A 51 -33.35 -4.52 0.04
CA ALA A 51 -33.65 -4.82 1.43
C ALA A 51 -32.76 -4.02 2.40
N VAL A 52 -31.46 -4.03 2.20
CA VAL A 52 -30.51 -3.29 3.05
C VAL A 52 -30.76 -1.78 2.96
N THR A 53 -30.98 -1.24 1.76
CA THR A 53 -31.24 0.19 1.56
C THR A 53 -32.49 0.67 2.29
N ALA A 54 -33.54 -0.16 2.36
CA ALA A 54 -34.75 0.15 3.09
C ALA A 54 -34.55 0.20 4.62
N GLU A 55 -33.56 -0.56 5.14
CA GLU A 55 -33.25 -0.61 6.57
C GLU A 55 -32.36 0.54 7.04
N LEU A 56 -31.60 1.22 6.16
CA LEU A 56 -30.58 2.20 6.56
C LEU A 56 -31.11 3.31 7.48
N SER A 57 -32.30 3.81 7.22
CA SER A 57 -32.93 4.86 8.04
C SER A 57 -33.26 4.43 9.47
N SER A 58 -33.28 3.12 9.77
CA SER A 58 -33.51 2.61 11.13
C SER A 58 -32.40 3.03 12.10
N VAL A 59 -31.19 3.29 11.59
CA VAL A 59 -30.01 3.76 12.38
C VAL A 59 -30.35 5.07 13.08
N ARG A 60 -31.02 6.02 12.41
CA ARG A 60 -31.44 7.30 13.02
C ARG A 60 -32.40 7.14 14.20
N GLY A 61 -33.09 6.02 14.31
CA GLY A 61 -33.94 5.72 15.47
C GLY A 61 -33.20 5.68 16.81
N PHE A 62 -31.87 5.57 16.78
CA PHE A 62 -31.00 5.58 17.96
C PHE A 62 -30.45 6.97 18.29
N GLN A 63 -30.55 7.95 17.39
CA GLN A 63 -30.03 9.30 17.60
C GLN A 63 -30.65 9.95 18.84
N GLY A 64 -29.81 10.54 19.68
CA GLY A 64 -30.17 11.13 20.96
C GLY A 64 -30.40 10.11 22.10
N LYS A 65 -30.11 8.82 21.88
CA LYS A 65 -30.48 7.74 22.81
C LYS A 65 -29.30 6.86 23.27
N LEU A 66 -28.10 7.05 22.73
CA LEU A 66 -26.93 6.19 23.06
C LEU A 66 -26.57 6.25 24.55
N GLY A 67 -26.69 7.42 25.16
CA GLY A 67 -26.42 7.62 26.59
C GLY A 67 -27.55 7.20 27.52
N SER A 68 -28.72 6.75 27.00
CA SER A 68 -29.90 6.43 27.85
C SER A 68 -29.72 5.15 28.66
N SER A 69 -29.01 4.17 28.12
CA SER A 69 -28.57 2.96 28.84
C SER A 69 -27.50 2.20 28.08
N PRO A 70 -26.65 1.38 28.77
CA PRO A 70 -25.68 0.50 28.11
C PRO A 70 -26.30 -0.45 27.09
N ALA A 71 -27.48 -0.99 27.40
CA ALA A 71 -28.23 -1.87 26.51
C ALA A 71 -28.65 -1.17 25.20
N ARG A 72 -29.07 0.10 25.28
CA ARG A 72 -29.44 0.88 24.10
C ARG A 72 -28.23 1.24 23.23
N MET A 73 -27.10 1.52 23.85
CA MET A 73 -25.82 1.71 23.14
C MET A 73 -25.43 0.43 22.39
N ALA A 74 -25.49 -0.73 23.05
CA ALA A 74 -25.19 -2.01 22.43
C ALA A 74 -26.11 -2.30 21.22
N GLU A 75 -27.40 -2.11 21.35
CA GLU A 75 -28.38 -2.30 20.27
C GLU A 75 -28.09 -1.41 19.05
N ALA A 76 -27.71 -0.15 19.28
CA ALA A 76 -27.31 0.77 18.21
C ALA A 76 -26.05 0.29 17.48
N LEU A 77 -24.99 -0.06 18.22
CA LEU A 77 -23.73 -0.52 17.65
C LEU A 77 -23.88 -1.87 16.91
N GLU A 78 -24.66 -2.79 17.44
CA GLU A 78 -25.00 -4.06 16.76
C GLU A 78 -25.76 -3.81 15.45
N THR A 79 -26.73 -2.89 15.45
CA THR A 79 -27.50 -2.53 14.24
C THR A 79 -26.60 -1.91 13.19
N VAL A 80 -25.77 -0.95 13.59
CA VAL A 80 -24.81 -0.29 12.69
C VAL A 80 -23.83 -1.31 12.11
N SER A 81 -23.20 -2.15 12.95
CA SER A 81 -22.25 -3.18 12.48
C SER A 81 -22.90 -4.20 11.55
N ARG A 82 -24.13 -4.61 11.81
CA ARG A 82 -24.86 -5.52 10.93
C ARG A 82 -25.10 -4.90 9.55
N LEU A 83 -25.55 -3.66 9.51
CA LEU A 83 -25.80 -2.95 8.25
C LEU A 83 -24.50 -2.64 7.50
N ASP A 84 -23.45 -2.23 8.20
CA ASP A 84 -22.14 -1.97 7.63
C ASP A 84 -21.56 -3.22 6.95
N LYS A 85 -21.66 -4.37 7.63
CA LYS A 85 -21.24 -5.66 7.08
C LYS A 85 -21.99 -6.02 5.78
N GLU A 86 -23.28 -5.75 5.73
CA GLU A 86 -24.07 -6.00 4.53
C GLU A 86 -23.74 -5.01 3.40
N VAL A 87 -23.57 -3.73 3.72
CA VAL A 87 -23.15 -2.70 2.74
C VAL A 87 -21.77 -3.04 2.17
N ALA A 88 -20.83 -3.43 3.03
CA ALA A 88 -19.49 -3.85 2.61
C ALA A 88 -19.53 -5.05 1.67
N ARG A 89 -20.33 -6.10 2.00
CA ARG A 89 -20.49 -7.29 1.16
C ARG A 89 -21.10 -6.94 -0.21
N LEU A 90 -22.12 -6.08 -0.23
CA LEU A 90 -22.74 -5.61 -1.48
C LEU A 90 -21.74 -4.80 -2.32
N TYR A 91 -20.94 -3.96 -1.68
CA TYR A 91 -19.92 -3.14 -2.34
C TYR A 91 -18.82 -4.01 -2.96
N VAL A 92 -18.32 -5.01 -2.23
CA VAL A 92 -17.30 -5.96 -2.73
C VAL A 92 -17.77 -6.65 -4.00
N TYR A 93 -18.99 -7.19 -4.01
CA TYR A 93 -19.54 -7.83 -5.22
C TYR A 93 -19.60 -6.86 -6.40
N ALA A 94 -20.18 -5.68 -6.21
CA ALA A 94 -20.35 -4.70 -7.28
C ALA A 94 -18.99 -4.21 -7.83
N SER A 95 -18.00 -3.95 -6.96
CA SER A 95 -16.67 -3.52 -7.39
C SER A 95 -15.94 -4.63 -8.16
N MET A 96 -15.94 -5.86 -7.66
CA MET A 96 -15.29 -7.00 -8.33
C MET A 96 -15.91 -7.26 -9.72
N ARG A 97 -17.24 -7.17 -9.83
CA ARG A 97 -17.92 -7.29 -11.13
C ARG A 97 -17.56 -6.16 -12.11
N SER A 98 -17.37 -4.94 -11.60
CA SER A 98 -16.90 -3.82 -12.41
C SER A 98 -15.43 -3.98 -12.82
N ASP A 99 -14.59 -4.51 -11.94
CA ASP A 99 -13.15 -4.68 -12.16
C ASP A 99 -12.81 -5.77 -13.18
N GLU A 100 -13.72 -6.74 -13.40
CA GLU A 100 -13.58 -7.76 -14.44
C GLU A 100 -13.54 -7.16 -15.85
N ASP A 101 -14.35 -6.13 -16.12
CA ASP A 101 -14.37 -5.35 -17.36
C ASP A 101 -15.02 -3.98 -17.13
N THR A 102 -14.20 -2.96 -17.01
CA THR A 102 -14.61 -1.57 -16.78
C THR A 102 -15.37 -0.94 -17.95
N ARG A 103 -15.52 -1.63 -19.10
CA ARG A 103 -16.30 -1.18 -20.25
C ARG A 103 -17.79 -1.52 -20.10
N VAL A 104 -18.16 -2.39 -19.14
CA VAL A 104 -19.53 -2.86 -18.96
C VAL A 104 -20.31 -1.85 -18.10
N SER A 105 -21.16 -1.06 -18.72
CA SER A 105 -21.91 0.02 -18.05
C SER A 105 -22.84 -0.48 -16.92
N VAL A 106 -23.37 -1.71 -17.01
CA VAL A 106 -24.22 -2.28 -15.96
C VAL A 106 -23.47 -2.46 -14.66
N THR A 107 -22.28 -3.06 -14.68
CA THR A 107 -21.47 -3.29 -13.49
C THR A 107 -20.85 -2.00 -12.94
N GLN A 108 -20.49 -1.06 -13.81
CA GLN A 108 -20.13 0.30 -13.39
C GLN A 108 -21.29 0.99 -12.64
N GLY A 109 -22.53 0.85 -13.16
CA GLY A 109 -23.72 1.36 -12.50
C GLY A 109 -23.91 0.75 -11.11
N MET A 110 -23.72 -0.56 -10.96
CA MET A 110 -23.79 -1.25 -9.66
C MET A 110 -22.77 -0.67 -8.65
N GLN A 111 -21.55 -0.43 -9.08
CA GLN A 111 -20.51 0.15 -8.23
C GLN A 111 -20.86 1.60 -7.83
N GLN A 112 -21.35 2.42 -8.75
CA GLN A 112 -21.79 3.79 -8.45
C GLN A 112 -22.99 3.83 -7.48
N GLU A 113 -23.95 2.93 -7.65
CA GLU A 113 -25.08 2.79 -6.70
C GLU A 113 -24.57 2.47 -5.29
N MET A 114 -23.59 1.57 -5.16
CA MET A 114 -23.01 1.23 -3.86
C MET A 114 -22.22 2.37 -3.24
N GLN A 115 -21.54 3.21 -4.02
CA GLN A 115 -20.90 4.42 -3.51
C GLN A 115 -21.92 5.37 -2.87
N GLN A 116 -23.09 5.55 -3.52
CA GLN A 116 -24.16 6.39 -2.98
C GLN A 116 -24.78 5.78 -1.71
N ILE A 117 -24.99 4.46 -1.69
CA ILE A 117 -25.54 3.74 -0.53
C ILE A 117 -24.57 3.81 0.66
N ALA A 118 -23.28 3.62 0.44
CA ALA A 118 -22.26 3.75 1.48
C ALA A 118 -22.19 5.18 2.04
N ALA A 119 -22.26 6.20 1.17
CA ALA A 119 -22.33 7.60 1.61
C ALA A 119 -23.58 7.89 2.43
N LYS A 120 -24.75 7.37 2.00
CA LYS A 120 -26.00 7.49 2.76
C LYS A 120 -25.90 6.80 4.12
N PHE A 121 -25.37 5.58 4.17
CA PHE A 121 -25.17 4.86 5.42
C PHE A 121 -24.23 5.62 6.38
N GLY A 122 -23.11 6.16 5.88
CA GLY A 122 -22.22 7.01 6.68
C GLY A 122 -22.94 8.24 7.27
N ALA A 123 -23.82 8.88 6.49
CA ALA A 123 -24.62 10.01 6.98
C ALA A 123 -25.65 9.60 8.05
N GLU A 124 -26.28 8.42 7.90
CA GLU A 124 -27.22 7.89 8.91
C GLU A 124 -26.51 7.53 10.23
N ALA A 125 -25.25 7.07 10.19
CA ALA A 125 -24.47 6.65 11.36
C ALA A 125 -23.62 7.79 11.98
N SER A 126 -23.57 8.98 11.37
CA SER A 126 -22.65 10.07 11.74
C SER A 126 -22.82 10.61 13.17
N PHE A 127 -23.98 10.39 13.82
CA PHE A 127 -24.23 10.82 15.20
C PHE A 127 -23.55 9.93 16.26
N ILE A 128 -23.06 8.74 15.90
CA ILE A 128 -22.52 7.74 16.86
C ILE A 128 -21.35 8.30 17.66
N GLU A 129 -20.28 8.75 16.99
CA GLU A 129 -19.09 9.26 17.68
C GLU A 129 -19.38 10.48 18.56
N PRO A 130 -20.08 11.52 18.07
CA PRO A 130 -20.47 12.65 18.90
C PRO A 130 -21.30 12.27 20.14
N GLU A 131 -22.24 11.32 20.01
CA GLU A 131 -23.02 10.91 21.17
C GLU A 131 -22.24 10.06 22.15
N VAL A 132 -21.36 9.18 21.68
CA VAL A 132 -20.44 8.42 22.55
C VAL A 132 -19.55 9.37 23.35
N LEU A 133 -19.00 10.42 22.73
CA LEU A 133 -18.23 11.45 23.43
C LEU A 133 -19.04 12.16 24.52
N LYS A 134 -20.31 12.50 24.26
CA LYS A 134 -21.19 13.11 25.26
C LYS A 134 -21.48 12.21 26.46
N VAL A 135 -21.42 10.88 26.30
CA VAL A 135 -21.55 9.92 27.42
C VAL A 135 -20.38 10.04 28.38
N GLY A 136 -19.18 10.37 27.88
CA GLY A 136 -17.98 10.58 28.66
C GLY A 136 -17.26 9.29 29.06
N SER A 137 -15.93 9.35 29.13
CA SER A 137 -15.04 8.20 29.31
C SER A 137 -15.41 7.30 30.51
N ALA A 138 -15.67 7.89 31.69
CA ALA A 138 -16.01 7.12 32.89
C ALA A 138 -17.35 6.34 32.77
N SER A 139 -18.33 6.90 32.06
CA SER A 139 -19.62 6.24 31.81
C SER A 139 -19.50 5.14 30.75
N ILE A 140 -18.63 5.33 29.74
CA ILE A 140 -18.30 4.33 28.74
C ILE A 140 -17.68 3.10 29.41
N GLU A 141 -16.70 3.25 30.29
CA GLU A 141 -16.11 2.12 31.01
C GLU A 141 -17.13 1.37 31.87
N LYS A 142 -18.03 2.08 32.55
CA LYS A 142 -19.15 1.46 33.30
C LYS A 142 -20.09 0.70 32.36
N ALA A 143 -20.41 1.27 31.20
CA ALA A 143 -21.27 0.63 30.22
C ALA A 143 -20.63 -0.67 29.67
N ILE A 144 -19.35 -0.64 29.32
CA ILE A 144 -18.61 -1.83 28.86
C ILE A 144 -18.58 -2.92 29.94
N ALA A 145 -18.39 -2.54 31.20
CA ALA A 145 -18.35 -3.49 32.32
C ALA A 145 -19.71 -4.10 32.64
N SER A 146 -20.81 -3.37 32.43
CA SER A 146 -22.16 -3.80 32.80
C SER A 146 -22.96 -4.46 31.67
N GLU A 147 -22.63 -4.20 30.39
CA GLU A 147 -23.31 -4.74 29.22
C GLU A 147 -22.36 -5.60 28.36
N ARG A 148 -22.49 -6.92 28.45
CA ARG A 148 -21.61 -7.87 27.76
C ARG A 148 -21.58 -7.69 26.24
N ARG A 149 -22.68 -7.24 25.62
CA ARG A 149 -22.75 -7.00 24.16
C ARG A 149 -21.85 -5.85 23.70
N LEU A 150 -21.39 -5.00 24.62
CA LEU A 150 -20.41 -3.94 24.32
C LEU A 150 -18.95 -4.44 24.27
N ALA A 151 -18.68 -5.67 24.73
CA ALA A 151 -17.30 -6.19 24.74
C ALA A 151 -16.63 -6.17 23.34
N PRO A 152 -17.27 -6.54 22.23
CA PRO A 152 -16.69 -6.42 20.88
C PRO A 152 -16.38 -4.98 20.44
N TYR A 153 -17.05 -4.00 21.04
CA TYR A 153 -16.93 -2.57 20.72
C TYR A 153 -16.01 -1.82 21.70
N ALA A 154 -15.47 -2.50 22.70
CA ALA A 154 -14.72 -1.84 23.78
C ALA A 154 -13.53 -1.03 23.25
N PHE A 155 -12.77 -1.56 22.28
CA PHE A 155 -11.65 -0.84 21.67
C PHE A 155 -12.14 0.41 20.94
N TYR A 156 -13.16 0.31 20.09
CA TYR A 156 -13.76 1.42 19.36
C TYR A 156 -14.26 2.54 20.29
N LEU A 157 -15.00 2.16 21.34
CA LEU A 157 -15.54 3.12 22.32
C LEU A 157 -14.43 3.85 23.09
N ARG A 158 -13.37 3.12 23.47
CA ARG A 158 -12.19 3.70 24.15
C ARG A 158 -11.40 4.62 23.22
N ASP A 159 -11.27 4.28 21.94
CA ASP A 159 -10.59 5.14 20.98
C ASP A 159 -11.34 6.44 20.73
N ILE A 160 -12.69 6.41 20.66
CA ILE A 160 -13.49 7.64 20.61
C ILE A 160 -13.21 8.48 21.85
N ALA A 161 -13.31 7.90 23.04
CA ALA A 161 -13.07 8.61 24.30
C ALA A 161 -11.63 9.20 24.39
N ARG A 162 -10.62 8.50 23.88
CA ARG A 162 -9.23 9.00 23.81
C ARG A 162 -9.12 10.28 22.98
N ARG A 163 -9.93 10.42 21.93
CA ARG A 163 -9.91 11.59 21.03
C ARG A 163 -10.73 12.79 21.56
N GLU A 164 -11.38 12.66 22.71
CA GLU A 164 -12.19 13.73 23.34
C GLU A 164 -11.45 15.10 23.42
N PRO A 165 -10.16 15.19 23.84
CA PRO A 165 -9.44 16.47 23.93
C PRO A 165 -9.32 17.22 22.59
N HIS A 166 -9.46 16.51 21.49
CA HIS A 166 -9.34 16.99 20.12
C HIS A 166 -10.70 17.08 19.38
N THR A 167 -11.79 16.88 20.10
CA THR A 167 -13.16 17.03 19.58
C THR A 167 -13.72 18.38 20.02
N LEU A 168 -14.37 19.06 19.11
CA LEU A 168 -14.94 20.38 19.33
C LEU A 168 -16.42 20.30 19.71
N SER A 169 -17.04 21.46 19.96
CA SER A 169 -18.51 21.52 20.13
C SER A 169 -19.24 21.15 18.83
N ASP A 170 -20.48 20.71 18.92
CA ASP A 170 -21.32 20.34 17.77
C ASP A 170 -21.37 21.46 16.69
N ALA A 171 -21.42 22.71 17.11
CA ALA A 171 -21.45 23.87 16.21
C ALA A 171 -20.13 24.05 15.48
N GLU A 172 -19.00 23.88 16.18
CA GLU A 172 -17.66 23.98 15.59
C GLU A 172 -17.36 22.79 14.67
N GLU A 173 -17.74 21.55 15.07
CA GLU A 173 -17.58 20.36 14.22
C GLU A 173 -18.41 20.49 12.93
N LYS A 174 -19.62 21.05 13.02
CA LYS A 174 -20.43 21.34 11.85
C LYS A 174 -19.76 22.36 10.95
N LEU A 175 -19.18 23.43 11.52
CA LEU A 175 -18.44 24.43 10.74
C LEU A 175 -17.24 23.82 10.03
N LEU A 176 -16.48 22.94 10.71
CA LEU A 176 -15.35 22.22 10.08
C LEU A 176 -15.81 21.30 8.94
N ALA A 177 -16.95 20.65 9.10
CA ALA A 177 -17.55 19.81 8.05
C ALA A 177 -17.99 20.65 6.85
N ASP A 178 -18.58 21.82 7.07
CA ASP A 178 -19.00 22.75 6.00
C ASP A 178 -17.80 23.33 5.20
N VAL A 179 -16.61 23.41 5.82
CA VAL A 179 -15.35 23.82 5.18
C VAL A 179 -14.67 22.69 4.39
N ALA A 180 -15.02 21.43 4.63
CA ALA A 180 -14.36 20.28 4.00
C ALA A 180 -14.28 20.33 2.46
N PRO A 181 -15.30 20.80 1.69
CA PRO A 181 -15.20 20.96 0.24
C PRO A 181 -14.11 21.94 -0.19
N LEU A 182 -13.92 23.04 0.55
CA LEU A 182 -12.84 24.00 0.30
C LEU A 182 -11.47 23.41 0.63
N ALA A 183 -11.39 22.63 1.69
CA ALA A 183 -10.17 21.94 2.10
C ALA A 183 -9.68 20.90 1.09
N GLY A 184 -10.57 20.34 0.27
CA GLY A 184 -10.23 19.44 -0.85
C GLY A 184 -9.63 20.14 -2.08
N SER A 185 -9.78 21.46 -2.20
CA SER A 185 -9.38 22.21 -3.40
C SER A 185 -7.91 22.04 -3.81
N PRO A 186 -6.90 22.07 -2.91
CA PRO A 186 -5.51 21.89 -3.31
C PRO A 186 -5.26 20.54 -4.00
N THR A 187 -5.81 19.46 -3.48
CA THR A 187 -5.69 18.12 -4.08
C THR A 187 -6.38 18.07 -5.45
N ASN A 188 -7.58 18.64 -5.56
CA ASN A 188 -8.33 18.67 -6.82
C ASN A 188 -7.61 19.48 -7.90
N ILE A 189 -7.07 20.66 -7.55
CA ILE A 189 -6.28 21.50 -8.48
C ILE A 189 -5.06 20.74 -8.96
N PHE A 190 -4.31 20.11 -8.03
CA PHE A 190 -3.15 19.29 -8.38
C PHE A 190 -3.55 18.15 -9.33
N THR A 191 -4.63 17.44 -9.04
CA THR A 191 -5.09 16.30 -9.83
C THR A 191 -5.47 16.71 -11.26
N ILE A 192 -6.26 17.78 -11.41
CA ILE A 192 -6.66 18.27 -12.74
C ILE A 192 -5.44 18.78 -13.50
N LEU A 193 -4.62 19.64 -12.87
CA LEU A 193 -3.42 20.15 -13.52
C LEU A 193 -2.52 19.01 -14.00
N SER A 194 -2.21 18.05 -13.14
CA SER A 194 -1.24 16.98 -13.43
C SER A 194 -1.72 16.00 -14.50
N ASN A 195 -3.03 15.69 -14.54
CA ASN A 195 -3.54 14.64 -15.42
C ASN A 195 -4.17 15.16 -16.72
N ALA A 196 -4.68 16.41 -16.73
CA ALA A 196 -5.41 16.94 -17.86
C ALA A 196 -4.72 18.14 -18.53
N ASP A 197 -4.32 19.16 -17.73
CA ASP A 197 -3.99 20.47 -18.28
C ASP A 197 -2.48 20.73 -18.41
N PHE A 198 -1.64 19.85 -17.81
CA PHE A 198 -0.19 20.09 -17.80
C PHE A 198 0.41 19.92 -19.20
N PRO A 199 1.14 20.93 -19.74
CA PRO A 199 1.75 20.87 -21.06
C PRO A 199 3.03 20.04 -21.05
N TYR A 200 2.89 18.73 -20.91
CA TYR A 200 4.03 17.82 -20.90
C TYR A 200 4.85 17.89 -22.18
N PRO A 201 6.20 17.91 -22.07
CA PRO A 201 7.07 18.08 -23.23
C PRO A 201 7.12 16.82 -24.09
N THR A 202 7.55 17.01 -25.36
CA THR A 202 7.94 15.93 -26.26
C THR A 202 9.44 16.06 -26.52
N ILE A 203 10.16 14.93 -26.47
CA ILE A 203 11.60 14.85 -26.74
C ILE A 203 11.87 13.97 -27.96
N THR A 204 13.07 14.15 -28.55
CA THR A 204 13.58 13.24 -29.59
C THR A 204 14.52 12.25 -28.94
N LEU A 205 14.23 10.96 -29.08
CA LEU A 205 15.06 9.87 -28.56
C LEU A 205 16.30 9.68 -29.45
N ALA A 206 17.31 8.97 -28.93
CA ALA A 206 18.55 8.69 -29.64
C ALA A 206 18.35 7.94 -30.98
N ASP A 207 17.24 7.20 -31.12
CA ASP A 207 16.85 6.51 -32.36
C ASP A 207 16.04 7.40 -33.34
N GLY A 208 15.81 8.67 -33.00
CA GLY A 208 15.09 9.66 -33.81
C GLY A 208 13.57 9.69 -33.60
N ARG A 209 13.01 8.78 -32.80
CA ARG A 209 11.58 8.80 -32.48
C ARG A 209 11.21 9.96 -31.56
N GLN A 210 10.00 10.50 -31.73
CA GLN A 210 9.42 11.47 -30.81
C GLN A 210 8.70 10.73 -29.68
N ALA A 211 8.93 11.15 -28.44
CA ALA A 211 8.28 10.59 -27.26
C ALA A 211 7.72 11.72 -26.37
N LYS A 212 6.44 11.61 -26.03
CA LYS A 212 5.80 12.49 -25.05
C LYS A 212 6.27 12.10 -23.65
N VAL A 213 6.69 13.08 -22.86
CA VAL A 213 7.21 12.85 -21.50
C VAL A 213 6.15 13.33 -20.49
N ASP A 214 4.94 12.75 -20.55
CA ASP A 214 3.96 12.84 -19.48
C ASP A 214 4.30 11.85 -18.34
N GLN A 215 3.44 11.71 -17.35
CA GLN A 215 3.74 10.84 -16.20
C GLN A 215 4.02 9.38 -16.62
N ALA A 216 3.27 8.84 -17.58
CA ALA A 216 3.47 7.49 -18.09
C ALA A 216 4.74 7.39 -18.94
N GLY A 217 4.96 8.34 -19.86
CA GLY A 217 6.16 8.42 -20.67
C GLY A 217 7.43 8.62 -19.84
N TYR A 218 7.36 9.45 -18.78
CA TYR A 218 8.46 9.58 -17.82
C TYR A 218 8.75 8.26 -17.08
N ALA A 219 7.70 7.56 -16.63
CA ALA A 219 7.85 6.28 -15.94
C ALA A 219 8.51 5.21 -16.82
N GLU A 220 8.19 5.18 -18.12
CA GLU A 220 8.81 4.32 -19.11
C GLU A 220 10.26 4.75 -19.40
N LEU A 221 10.45 6.01 -19.81
CA LEU A 221 11.73 6.51 -20.32
C LEU A 221 12.83 6.59 -19.26
N ARG A 222 12.49 6.80 -17.99
CA ARG A 222 13.50 6.76 -16.90
C ARG A 222 14.14 5.40 -16.71
N THR A 223 13.55 4.33 -17.26
CA THR A 223 14.09 2.96 -17.23
C THR A 223 14.74 2.55 -18.54
N ALA A 224 14.73 3.41 -19.58
CA ALA A 224 15.26 3.13 -20.89
C ALA A 224 16.72 2.65 -20.82
N SER A 225 17.11 1.72 -21.70
CA SER A 225 18.48 1.22 -21.77
C SER A 225 19.47 2.31 -22.23
N ASN A 226 19.05 3.21 -23.12
CA ASN A 226 19.86 4.33 -23.57
C ASN A 226 19.95 5.41 -22.48
N ARG A 227 21.18 5.70 -22.06
CA ARG A 227 21.47 6.65 -20.98
C ARG A 227 21.11 8.09 -21.34
N ALA A 228 21.33 8.50 -22.60
CA ALA A 228 21.00 9.85 -23.06
C ALA A 228 19.48 10.08 -23.07
N ASP A 229 18.70 9.05 -23.41
CA ASP A 229 17.24 9.13 -23.39
C ASP A 229 16.72 9.29 -21.95
N ARG A 230 17.32 8.58 -20.97
CA ARG A 230 16.95 8.76 -19.55
C ARG A 230 17.24 10.18 -19.07
N GLN A 231 18.41 10.72 -19.41
CA GLN A 231 18.80 12.08 -19.06
C GLN A 231 17.86 13.10 -19.69
N ALA A 232 17.60 12.98 -21.00
CA ALA A 232 16.73 13.88 -21.74
C ALA A 232 15.30 13.86 -21.20
N ALA A 233 14.75 12.68 -20.94
CA ALA A 233 13.40 12.51 -20.39
C ALA A 233 13.29 13.14 -19.00
N MET A 234 14.24 12.87 -18.11
CA MET A 234 14.22 13.38 -16.73
C MET A 234 14.39 14.90 -16.69
N SER A 235 15.35 15.44 -17.46
CA SER A 235 15.58 16.88 -17.58
C SER A 235 14.37 17.61 -18.16
N ALA A 236 13.74 17.07 -19.22
CA ALA A 236 12.56 17.66 -19.84
C ALA A 236 11.35 17.63 -18.90
N PHE A 237 11.10 16.51 -18.22
CA PHE A 237 9.98 16.33 -17.31
C PHE A 237 10.06 17.29 -16.11
N PHE A 238 11.18 17.29 -15.39
CA PHE A 238 11.34 18.16 -14.22
C PHE A 238 11.56 19.63 -14.60
N GLY A 239 12.17 19.91 -15.76
CA GLY A 239 12.26 21.26 -16.31
C GLY A 239 10.88 21.87 -16.59
N ALA A 240 9.97 21.08 -17.18
CA ALA A 240 8.59 21.51 -17.41
C ALA A 240 7.86 21.79 -16.09
N LEU A 241 7.99 20.90 -15.09
CA LEU A 241 7.43 21.13 -13.75
C LEU A 241 8.00 22.39 -13.10
N GLY A 242 9.29 22.67 -13.30
CA GLY A 242 9.96 23.88 -12.82
C GLY A 242 9.35 25.16 -13.34
N ALA A 243 8.87 25.17 -14.59
CA ALA A 243 8.17 26.33 -15.16
C ALA A 243 6.86 26.66 -14.43
N PHE A 244 6.22 25.66 -13.79
CA PHE A 244 5.01 25.81 -12.99
C PHE A 244 5.27 25.84 -11.47
N SER A 245 6.53 25.93 -11.05
CA SER A 245 6.94 25.86 -9.64
C SER A 245 6.17 26.86 -8.75
N ARG A 246 5.87 28.06 -9.24
CA ARG A 246 5.09 29.05 -8.47
C ARG A 246 3.66 28.58 -8.20
N THR A 247 2.96 28.10 -9.23
CA THR A 247 1.58 27.60 -9.10
C THR A 247 1.53 26.37 -8.20
N LEU A 248 2.40 25.40 -8.44
CA LEU A 248 2.49 24.17 -7.63
C LEU A 248 2.89 24.48 -6.19
N GLY A 249 3.77 25.49 -5.98
CA GLY A 249 4.13 25.97 -4.65
C GLY A 249 2.97 26.59 -3.88
N VAL A 250 2.13 27.38 -4.54
CA VAL A 250 0.91 27.94 -3.94
C VAL A 250 -0.09 26.83 -3.60
N THR A 251 -0.27 25.87 -4.49
CA THR A 251 -1.15 24.71 -4.27
C THR A 251 -0.69 23.88 -3.06
N MET A 252 0.61 23.59 -2.97
CA MET A 252 1.19 22.88 -1.85
C MET A 252 1.10 23.68 -0.54
N ASN A 253 1.39 24.98 -0.57
CA ASN A 253 1.19 25.83 0.60
C ASN A 253 -0.26 25.79 1.07
N SER A 254 -1.23 25.84 0.15
CA SER A 254 -2.65 25.74 0.51
C SER A 254 -2.98 24.41 1.20
N ASN A 255 -2.38 23.31 0.76
CA ASN A 255 -2.51 22.01 1.44
C ASN A 255 -1.93 22.05 2.87
N VAL A 256 -0.72 22.60 3.04
CA VAL A 256 -0.10 22.75 4.37
C VAL A 256 -0.95 23.64 5.28
N GLN A 257 -1.49 24.75 4.76
CA GLN A 257 -2.35 25.67 5.53
C GLN A 257 -3.68 25.01 5.92
N LYS A 258 -4.26 24.18 5.05
CA LYS A 258 -5.42 23.33 5.37
C LYS A 258 -5.13 22.47 6.59
N THR A 259 -4.04 21.71 6.57
CA THR A 259 -3.67 20.83 7.66
C THR A 259 -3.38 21.58 8.95
N LEU A 260 -2.71 22.72 8.83
CA LEU A 260 -2.43 23.61 9.97
C LEU A 260 -3.72 24.18 10.58
N PHE A 261 -4.70 24.54 9.74
CA PHE A 261 -6.02 24.99 10.22
C PHE A 261 -6.71 23.92 11.06
N TYR A 262 -6.84 22.69 10.53
CA TYR A 262 -7.48 21.58 11.27
C TYR A 262 -6.70 21.19 12.54
N SER A 263 -5.37 21.14 12.46
CA SER A 263 -4.52 20.81 13.63
C SER A 263 -4.71 21.82 14.76
N ARG A 264 -4.71 23.12 14.44
CA ARG A 264 -4.92 24.19 15.43
C ARG A 264 -6.34 24.19 15.99
N ALA A 265 -7.35 24.08 15.12
CA ALA A 265 -8.74 24.02 15.55
C ALA A 265 -8.97 22.87 16.54
N ARG A 266 -8.39 21.71 16.28
CA ARG A 266 -8.47 20.52 17.14
C ARG A 266 -7.43 20.45 18.26
N LYS A 267 -6.67 21.54 18.49
CA LYS A 267 -5.72 21.69 19.60
C LYS A 267 -4.57 20.68 19.60
N TYR A 268 -4.11 20.28 18.42
CA TYR A 268 -2.86 19.53 18.31
C TYR A 268 -1.65 20.45 18.36
N SER A 269 -0.53 19.94 18.91
CA SER A 269 0.71 20.71 19.01
C SER A 269 1.42 20.85 17.66
N SER A 270 1.15 19.92 16.73
CA SER A 270 1.75 19.90 15.40
C SER A 270 0.86 19.21 14.35
N ASN A 271 1.12 19.51 13.07
CA ASN A 271 0.48 18.81 11.96
C ASN A 271 0.81 17.30 11.98
N LEU A 272 2.05 16.96 12.34
CA LEU A 272 2.50 15.57 12.48
C LEU A 272 1.71 14.84 13.57
N GLU A 273 1.58 15.43 14.76
CA GLU A 273 0.78 14.86 15.85
C GLU A 273 -0.68 14.66 15.41
N ALA A 274 -1.28 15.65 14.76
CA ALA A 274 -2.65 15.54 14.28
C ALA A 274 -2.84 14.36 13.31
N SER A 275 -1.90 14.17 12.38
CA SER A 275 -1.96 13.07 11.41
C SER A 275 -1.74 11.69 12.04
N LEU A 276 -0.90 11.60 13.06
CA LEU A 276 -0.58 10.35 13.75
C LEU A 276 -1.55 10.00 14.89
N ASN A 277 -2.41 10.93 15.30
CA ASN A 277 -3.31 10.72 16.43
C ASN A 277 -4.38 9.66 16.15
N ALA A 278 -5.01 9.67 14.97
CA ALA A 278 -6.08 8.70 14.65
C ALA A 278 -5.61 7.24 14.82
N PRO A 279 -4.49 6.80 14.22
CA PRO A 279 -3.93 5.47 14.46
C PRO A 279 -3.15 5.35 15.79
N ASN A 280 -3.12 6.39 16.62
CA ASN A 280 -2.39 6.46 17.90
C ASN A 280 -0.90 6.07 17.76
N ILE A 281 -0.24 6.60 16.74
CA ILE A 281 1.18 6.38 16.50
C ILE A 281 1.97 7.49 17.21
N PRO A 282 2.94 7.14 18.08
CA PRO A 282 3.81 8.14 18.69
C PRO A 282 4.61 8.93 17.64
N VAL A 283 4.70 10.25 17.80
CA VAL A 283 5.50 11.13 16.94
C VAL A 283 6.95 10.64 16.82
N SER A 284 7.48 10.05 17.89
CA SER A 284 8.83 9.49 17.92
C SER A 284 9.06 8.36 16.90
N VAL A 285 8.03 7.64 16.45
CA VAL A 285 8.16 6.62 15.41
C VAL A 285 8.57 7.27 14.08
N TYR A 286 7.94 8.39 13.74
CA TYR A 286 8.26 9.13 12.53
C TYR A 286 9.66 9.78 12.60
N THR A 287 9.94 10.50 13.67
CA THR A 287 11.21 11.24 13.81
C THR A 287 12.40 10.28 13.90
N ARG A 288 12.27 9.15 14.63
CA ARG A 288 13.31 8.11 14.68
C ARG A 288 13.57 7.46 13.34
N LEU A 289 12.53 7.23 12.53
CA LEU A 289 12.71 6.72 11.16
C LEU A 289 13.60 7.67 10.34
N VAL A 290 13.28 8.98 10.35
CA VAL A 290 14.04 10.00 9.61
C VAL A 290 15.49 10.05 10.12
N ASP A 291 15.69 10.12 11.43
CA ASP A 291 17.02 10.19 12.02
C ASP A 291 17.80 8.89 11.80
N GLY A 292 17.16 7.73 11.91
CA GLY A 292 17.73 6.42 11.69
C GLY A 292 18.23 6.23 10.25
N VAL A 293 17.38 6.55 9.28
CA VAL A 293 17.78 6.46 7.86
C VAL A 293 18.94 7.42 7.56
N ASN A 294 18.93 8.62 8.14
CA ASN A 294 20.07 9.55 7.99
C ASN A 294 21.37 8.97 8.57
N ARG A 295 21.33 8.25 9.69
CA ARG A 295 22.51 7.54 10.24
C ARG A 295 23.01 6.45 9.30
N HIS A 296 22.13 5.80 8.56
CA HIS A 296 22.43 4.69 7.66
C HIS A 296 22.72 5.10 6.21
N LEU A 297 22.76 6.40 5.88
CA LEU A 297 23.17 6.87 4.55
C LEU A 297 24.51 6.30 4.05
N PRO A 298 25.53 6.05 4.91
CA PRO A 298 26.76 5.38 4.44
C PRO A 298 26.52 4.02 3.80
N THR A 299 25.57 3.20 4.29
CA THR A 299 25.18 1.92 3.68
C THR A 299 24.48 2.14 2.33
N PHE A 300 23.61 3.13 2.26
CA PHE A 300 22.97 3.51 0.99
C PHE A 300 24.00 4.00 -0.03
N HIS A 301 24.99 4.78 0.39
CA HIS A 301 26.09 5.22 -0.47
C HIS A 301 26.97 4.05 -0.94
N ARG A 302 27.15 2.98 -0.14
CA ARG A 302 27.81 1.74 -0.59
C ARG A 302 27.01 1.09 -1.73
N TYR A 303 25.70 0.97 -1.57
CA TYR A 303 24.83 0.46 -2.63
C TYR A 303 24.95 1.28 -3.92
N LEU A 304 24.95 2.60 -3.85
CA LEU A 304 25.08 3.46 -5.04
C LEU A 304 26.42 3.27 -5.75
N ARG A 305 27.51 3.06 -5.01
CA ARG A 305 28.83 2.69 -5.60
C ARG A 305 28.78 1.31 -6.26
N LEU A 306 28.15 0.33 -5.62
CA LEU A 306 27.94 -0.99 -6.20
C LEU A 306 27.13 -0.89 -7.50
N ARG A 307 26.05 -0.10 -7.50
CA ARG A 307 25.25 0.18 -8.69
C ARG A 307 26.08 0.76 -9.83
N LYS A 308 26.90 1.79 -9.57
CA LYS A 308 27.82 2.37 -10.56
C LYS A 308 28.72 1.31 -11.19
N ARG A 309 29.30 0.43 -10.36
CA ARG A 309 30.17 -0.68 -10.80
C ARG A 309 29.38 -1.68 -11.67
N MET A 310 28.21 -2.09 -11.26
CA MET A 310 27.38 -3.05 -12.00
C MET A 310 26.90 -2.52 -13.35
N MET A 311 26.61 -1.23 -13.44
CA MET A 311 26.27 -0.56 -14.69
C MET A 311 27.49 -0.33 -15.61
N GLY A 312 28.70 -0.64 -15.16
CA GLY A 312 29.93 -0.44 -15.93
C GLY A 312 30.24 1.03 -16.24
N LEU A 313 29.75 1.96 -15.41
CA LEU A 313 29.93 3.39 -15.64
C LEU A 313 31.36 3.79 -15.28
N THR A 314 32.07 4.38 -16.24
CA THR A 314 33.43 4.93 -16.07
C THR A 314 33.42 6.39 -15.63
N ASP A 315 32.34 7.12 -15.94
CA ASP A 315 32.06 8.48 -15.52
C ASP A 315 31.17 8.50 -14.26
N ASP A 316 30.64 9.65 -13.87
CA ASP A 316 29.83 9.77 -12.67
C ASP A 316 28.48 9.09 -12.80
N LEU A 317 28.01 8.50 -11.69
CA LEU A 317 26.63 8.04 -11.53
C LEU A 317 25.73 9.27 -11.32
N HIS A 318 24.75 9.44 -12.19
CA HIS A 318 23.79 10.53 -12.10
C HIS A 318 22.43 10.04 -11.57
N TYR A 319 21.61 10.97 -11.08
CA TYR A 319 20.28 10.64 -10.58
C TYR A 319 19.40 9.95 -11.64
N TYR A 320 19.54 10.29 -12.92
CA TYR A 320 18.85 9.64 -14.04
C TYR A 320 19.31 8.19 -14.30
N ASP A 321 20.39 7.72 -13.69
CA ASP A 321 20.84 6.33 -13.77
C ASP A 321 20.20 5.43 -12.71
N LEU A 322 19.48 6.00 -11.74
CA LEU A 322 18.97 5.27 -10.57
C LEU A 322 17.75 4.38 -10.84
N TYR A 323 17.15 4.52 -12.03
CA TYR A 323 15.99 3.71 -12.43
C TYR A 323 16.31 2.70 -13.54
N ALA A 324 17.50 2.78 -14.14
CA ALA A 324 17.94 1.79 -15.11
C ALA A 324 18.10 0.41 -14.43
N PRO A 325 17.77 -0.70 -15.11
CA PRO A 325 18.00 -2.04 -14.57
C PRO A 325 19.48 -2.23 -14.17
N LEU A 326 19.71 -2.84 -13.01
CA LEU A 326 21.07 -3.13 -12.50
C LEU A 326 21.77 -4.24 -13.27
N VAL A 327 21.00 -5.22 -13.71
CA VAL A 327 21.48 -6.39 -14.43
C VAL A 327 20.66 -6.50 -15.71
N ALA A 328 21.28 -6.96 -16.81
CA ALA A 328 20.52 -7.34 -17.99
C ALA A 328 19.38 -8.28 -17.58
N SER A 329 18.17 -8.04 -18.07
CA SER A 329 17.01 -8.81 -17.68
C SER A 329 17.25 -10.31 -17.94
N VAL A 330 17.24 -11.11 -16.90
CA VAL A 330 17.10 -12.55 -17.04
C VAL A 330 15.60 -12.82 -17.22
N GLU A 331 15.21 -13.34 -18.38
CA GLU A 331 13.82 -13.69 -18.64
C GLU A 331 13.45 -14.95 -17.84
N LEU A 332 13.07 -14.76 -16.59
CA LEU A 332 12.45 -15.82 -15.80
C LEU A 332 10.97 -15.84 -16.11
N ARG A 333 10.48 -16.98 -16.59
CA ARG A 333 9.07 -17.20 -16.90
C ARG A 333 8.54 -18.33 -16.01
N TYR A 334 7.39 -18.06 -15.42
CA TYR A 334 6.71 -19.00 -14.54
C TYR A 334 5.24 -19.14 -14.93
N THR A 335 4.77 -20.35 -15.07
CA THR A 335 3.33 -20.62 -15.16
C THR A 335 2.66 -20.31 -13.83
N PRO A 336 1.32 -20.14 -13.78
CA PRO A 336 0.61 -20.00 -12.50
C PRO A 336 0.88 -21.15 -11.52
N GLU A 337 1.01 -22.39 -12.03
CA GLU A 337 1.28 -23.58 -11.22
C GLU A 337 2.68 -23.55 -10.60
N GLU A 338 3.69 -23.16 -11.36
CA GLU A 338 5.05 -22.96 -10.86
C GLU A 338 5.10 -21.85 -9.82
N ALA A 339 4.42 -20.73 -10.07
CA ALA A 339 4.31 -19.61 -9.12
C ALA A 339 3.66 -20.07 -7.80
N GLN A 340 2.57 -20.84 -7.88
CA GLN A 340 1.91 -21.44 -6.70
C GLN A 340 2.87 -22.34 -5.92
N GLN A 341 3.65 -23.19 -6.61
CA GLN A 341 4.63 -24.08 -5.97
C GLN A 341 5.72 -23.28 -5.25
N HIS A 342 6.26 -22.23 -5.89
CA HIS A 342 7.27 -21.37 -5.28
C HIS A 342 6.73 -20.65 -4.03
N VAL A 343 5.52 -20.10 -4.10
CA VAL A 343 4.90 -19.43 -2.95
C VAL A 343 4.62 -20.43 -1.82
N ILE A 344 4.06 -21.61 -2.12
CA ILE A 344 3.83 -22.66 -1.11
C ILE A 344 5.16 -23.08 -0.46
N GLY A 345 6.22 -23.27 -1.25
CA GLY A 345 7.55 -23.61 -0.75
C GLY A 345 8.14 -22.52 0.14
N ALA A 346 8.00 -21.26 -0.27
CA ALA A 346 8.47 -20.10 0.49
C ALA A 346 7.75 -19.94 1.84
N MET A 347 6.44 -20.20 1.87
CA MET A 347 5.61 -20.09 3.09
C MET A 347 5.69 -21.31 4.01
N ALA A 348 6.49 -22.32 3.70
CA ALA A 348 6.61 -23.53 4.52
C ALA A 348 6.94 -23.27 6.00
N PRO A 349 7.75 -22.27 6.38
CA PRO A 349 8.01 -21.96 7.79
C PRO A 349 6.77 -21.55 8.61
N LEU A 350 5.67 -21.15 7.96
CA LEU A 350 4.42 -20.74 8.62
C LEU A 350 3.52 -21.93 9.01
N GLY A 351 3.86 -23.14 8.61
CA GLY A 351 3.20 -24.36 9.08
C GLY A 351 1.99 -24.80 8.25
N ALA A 352 1.48 -25.99 8.60
CA ALA A 352 0.49 -26.71 7.81
C ALA A 352 -0.84 -25.98 7.66
N ASP A 353 -1.32 -25.30 8.70
CA ASP A 353 -2.59 -24.58 8.67
C ASP A 353 -2.55 -23.43 7.67
N TYR A 354 -1.47 -22.64 7.68
CA TYR A 354 -1.26 -21.54 6.72
C TYR A 354 -1.21 -22.07 5.29
N LEU A 355 -0.41 -23.11 5.04
CA LEU A 355 -0.30 -23.75 3.73
C LEU A 355 -1.63 -24.37 3.27
N GLY A 356 -2.43 -24.88 4.21
CA GLY A 356 -3.77 -25.40 3.94
C GLY A 356 -4.69 -24.34 3.36
N VAL A 357 -4.66 -23.11 3.91
CA VAL A 357 -5.45 -21.98 3.41
C VAL A 357 -4.94 -21.51 2.04
N LEU A 358 -3.62 -21.42 1.84
CA LEU A 358 -3.05 -21.06 0.53
C LEU A 358 -3.50 -22.05 -0.57
N ARG A 359 -3.42 -23.35 -0.31
CA ARG A 359 -3.88 -24.38 -1.28
C ARG A 359 -5.38 -24.27 -1.56
N ARG A 360 -6.18 -23.86 -0.56
CA ARG A 360 -7.60 -23.58 -0.77
C ARG A 360 -7.79 -22.37 -1.68
N ALA A 361 -7.07 -21.28 -1.45
CA ALA A 361 -7.17 -20.07 -2.26
C ALA A 361 -6.92 -20.37 -3.75
N PHE A 362 -5.93 -21.23 -4.05
CA PHE A 362 -5.64 -21.65 -5.40
C PHE A 362 -6.74 -22.56 -5.98
N ARG A 363 -7.17 -23.57 -5.24
CA ARG A 363 -8.16 -24.54 -5.71
C ARG A 363 -9.57 -23.99 -5.82
N GLU A 364 -9.97 -23.12 -4.88
CA GLU A 364 -11.34 -22.63 -4.72
C GLU A 364 -11.58 -21.31 -5.47
N ARG A 365 -10.66 -20.93 -6.38
CA ARG A 365 -10.84 -19.81 -7.29
C ARG A 365 -11.03 -18.46 -6.57
N TRP A 366 -10.15 -18.17 -5.61
CA TRP A 366 -10.12 -16.85 -4.95
C TRP A 366 -9.43 -15.79 -5.81
N ILE A 367 -8.73 -16.21 -6.89
CA ILE A 367 -7.83 -15.38 -7.67
C ILE A 367 -8.32 -15.24 -9.11
N ASP A 368 -8.37 -14.01 -9.61
CA ASP A 368 -8.52 -13.69 -11.02
C ASP A 368 -7.13 -13.36 -11.60
N TRP A 369 -6.58 -14.27 -12.42
CA TRP A 369 -5.15 -14.31 -12.71
C TRP A 369 -4.70 -13.36 -13.82
N TYR A 370 -5.28 -13.47 -15.01
CA TYR A 370 -4.69 -12.90 -16.21
C TYR A 370 -5.16 -11.49 -16.52
N ALA A 371 -4.29 -10.73 -17.21
CA ALA A 371 -4.65 -9.47 -17.82
C ALA A 371 -5.59 -9.71 -19.01
N THR A 372 -6.80 -9.16 -18.95
CA THR A 372 -7.78 -9.21 -20.02
C THR A 372 -8.19 -7.80 -20.45
N GLU A 373 -8.85 -7.70 -21.62
CA GLU A 373 -9.32 -6.40 -22.10
C GLU A 373 -10.38 -5.80 -21.15
N GLY A 374 -10.19 -4.53 -20.81
CA GLY A 374 -11.10 -3.80 -19.94
C GLY A 374 -10.96 -4.11 -18.44
N LYS A 375 -10.18 -5.12 -18.05
CA LYS A 375 -9.91 -5.42 -16.64
C LYS A 375 -9.12 -4.30 -15.98
N VAL A 376 -9.42 -4.02 -14.71
CA VAL A 376 -8.66 -3.06 -13.90
C VAL A 376 -7.19 -3.47 -13.85
N SER A 377 -6.29 -2.50 -14.07
CA SER A 377 -4.84 -2.70 -14.02
C SER A 377 -4.32 -2.82 -12.58
N GLY A 378 -3.11 -3.37 -12.44
CA GLY A 378 -2.47 -3.59 -11.14
C GLY A 378 -2.89 -4.91 -10.49
N ALA A 379 -2.76 -4.98 -9.16
CA ALA A 379 -3.16 -6.12 -8.35
C ALA A 379 -3.75 -5.64 -7.04
N TYR A 380 -4.62 -6.44 -6.43
CA TYR A 380 -5.11 -6.20 -5.08
C TYR A 380 -5.67 -7.46 -4.43
N SER A 381 -5.74 -7.46 -3.11
CA SER A 381 -6.52 -8.39 -2.30
C SER A 381 -7.68 -7.66 -1.62
N ASN A 382 -8.87 -8.24 -1.64
CA ASN A 382 -10.09 -7.69 -1.04
C ASN A 382 -10.72 -8.67 -0.06
N GLY A 383 -10.60 -8.39 1.24
CA GLY A 383 -11.18 -9.17 2.33
C GLY A 383 -12.33 -8.47 3.06
N ALA A 384 -12.92 -7.41 2.49
CA ALA A 384 -13.96 -6.61 3.15
C ALA A 384 -15.31 -7.32 3.28
N ALA A 385 -15.58 -8.38 2.50
CA ALA A 385 -16.74 -9.24 2.69
C ALA A 385 -16.48 -10.23 3.84
N TYR A 386 -16.77 -9.82 5.06
CA TYR A 386 -16.38 -10.51 6.30
C TYR A 386 -16.77 -12.00 6.38
N ASP A 387 -17.95 -12.38 5.90
CA ASP A 387 -18.48 -13.75 5.97
C ASP A 387 -18.03 -14.63 4.78
N VAL A 388 -17.21 -14.11 3.89
CA VAL A 388 -16.70 -14.81 2.70
C VAL A 388 -15.17 -14.77 2.74
N HIS A 389 -14.51 -15.67 2.04
CA HIS A 389 -13.06 -15.61 1.89
C HIS A 389 -12.63 -14.33 1.12
N PRO A 390 -11.40 -13.85 1.32
CA PRO A 390 -10.86 -12.75 0.52
C PRO A 390 -10.73 -13.16 -0.96
N TYR A 391 -10.80 -12.16 -1.84
CA TYR A 391 -10.56 -12.31 -3.27
C TYR A 391 -9.32 -11.53 -3.70
N MET A 392 -8.70 -11.97 -4.77
CA MET A 392 -7.51 -11.35 -5.33
C MET A 392 -7.66 -11.13 -6.83
N LEU A 393 -7.28 -9.93 -7.30
CA LEU A 393 -7.14 -9.61 -8.71
C LEU A 393 -5.67 -9.47 -9.04
N LEU A 394 -5.22 -10.16 -10.11
CA LEU A 394 -3.89 -10.06 -10.69
C LEU A 394 -3.98 -9.69 -12.17
N ASN A 395 -2.89 -9.23 -12.73
CA ASN A 395 -2.64 -9.09 -14.16
C ASN A 395 -1.36 -9.86 -14.52
N TYR A 396 -1.39 -11.18 -14.28
CA TYR A 396 -0.25 -12.09 -14.35
C TYR A 396 0.27 -12.27 -15.77
N LEU A 397 1.56 -12.00 -16.00
CA LEU A 397 2.26 -12.12 -17.28
C LEU A 397 3.36 -13.20 -17.27
N GLY A 398 3.55 -13.85 -16.12
CA GLY A 398 4.51 -14.94 -15.96
C GLY A 398 5.94 -14.50 -15.64
N GLN A 399 6.19 -13.25 -15.31
CA GLN A 399 7.51 -12.78 -14.89
C GLN A 399 7.76 -13.05 -13.41
N TYR A 400 9.01 -12.98 -12.95
CA TYR A 400 9.33 -13.09 -11.52
C TYR A 400 8.61 -12.03 -10.69
N THR A 401 8.49 -10.82 -11.20
CA THR A 401 7.74 -9.74 -10.55
C THR A 401 6.27 -10.12 -10.29
N ASP A 402 5.67 -10.92 -11.18
CA ASP A 402 4.29 -11.37 -10.98
C ASP A 402 4.19 -12.46 -9.92
N VAL A 403 5.24 -13.30 -9.76
CA VAL A 403 5.33 -14.26 -8.64
C VAL A 403 5.49 -13.51 -7.32
N SER A 404 6.28 -12.44 -7.29
CA SER A 404 6.42 -11.55 -6.13
C SER A 404 5.10 -10.86 -5.79
N THR A 405 4.40 -10.33 -6.79
CA THR A 405 3.07 -9.74 -6.63
C THR A 405 2.06 -10.76 -6.08
N LEU A 406 2.06 -12.00 -6.59
CA LEU A 406 1.22 -13.07 -6.05
C LEU A 406 1.51 -13.31 -4.55
N ALA A 407 2.78 -13.39 -4.16
CA ALA A 407 3.15 -13.57 -2.76
C ALA A 407 2.72 -12.38 -1.90
N HIS A 408 2.86 -11.16 -2.41
CA HIS A 408 2.43 -9.92 -1.78
C HIS A 408 0.92 -9.93 -1.50
N GLU A 409 0.12 -10.10 -2.54
CA GLU A 409 -1.35 -10.11 -2.42
C GLU A 409 -1.87 -11.27 -1.55
N LEU A 410 -1.17 -12.41 -1.57
CA LEU A 410 -1.46 -13.50 -0.64
C LEU A 410 -1.16 -13.12 0.82
N GLY A 411 -0.21 -12.24 1.09
CA GLY A 411 0.00 -11.68 2.43
C GLY A 411 -1.23 -10.95 2.95
N HIS A 412 -1.78 -10.05 2.16
CA HIS A 412 -3.04 -9.36 2.47
C HIS A 412 -4.22 -10.33 2.59
N THR A 413 -4.32 -11.29 1.66
CA THR A 413 -5.36 -12.33 1.67
C THR A 413 -5.32 -13.12 2.97
N MET A 414 -4.15 -13.56 3.41
CA MET A 414 -4.00 -14.34 4.63
C MET A 414 -4.28 -13.51 5.88
N GLN A 415 -3.84 -12.25 5.91
CA GLN A 415 -4.17 -11.35 7.02
C GLN A 415 -5.68 -11.14 7.14
N SER A 416 -6.36 -10.82 6.04
CA SER A 416 -7.81 -10.66 6.03
C SER A 416 -8.54 -11.95 6.40
N TYR A 417 -8.10 -13.10 5.89
CA TYR A 417 -8.69 -14.39 6.21
C TYR A 417 -8.59 -14.72 7.70
N TYR A 418 -7.40 -14.60 8.30
CA TYR A 418 -7.21 -14.91 9.72
C TYR A 418 -7.90 -13.90 10.62
N SER A 419 -7.88 -12.62 10.26
CA SER A 419 -8.58 -11.57 11.00
C SER A 419 -10.09 -11.82 11.01
N ASN A 420 -10.71 -11.99 9.84
CA ASN A 420 -12.16 -12.25 9.73
C ASN A 420 -12.59 -13.54 10.43
N LYS A 421 -11.71 -14.55 10.48
CA LYS A 421 -11.99 -15.82 11.17
C LYS A 421 -11.98 -15.70 12.69
N VAL A 422 -11.17 -14.82 13.25
CA VAL A 422 -10.91 -14.78 14.71
C VAL A 422 -11.58 -13.57 15.36
N GLN A 423 -11.57 -12.41 14.70
CA GLN A 423 -12.10 -11.17 15.26
C GLN A 423 -13.62 -11.05 15.03
N PRO A 424 -14.36 -10.49 16.00
CA PRO A 424 -15.71 -10.03 15.73
C PRO A 424 -15.66 -8.89 14.69
N TYR A 425 -16.74 -8.69 13.94
CA TYR A 425 -16.79 -7.73 12.85
C TYR A 425 -16.22 -6.33 13.19
N PRO A 426 -16.54 -5.71 14.35
CA PRO A 426 -16.04 -4.37 14.68
C PRO A 426 -14.51 -4.24 14.76
N THR A 427 -13.79 -5.34 14.94
CA THR A 427 -12.33 -5.38 15.06
C THR A 427 -11.66 -6.24 13.98
N ALA A 428 -12.40 -6.69 12.98
CA ALA A 428 -11.85 -7.53 11.91
C ALA A 428 -10.99 -6.73 10.90
N SER A 429 -11.34 -5.48 10.63
CA SER A 429 -10.53 -4.60 9.78
C SER A 429 -9.26 -4.15 10.52
N TYR A 430 -8.13 -4.16 9.84
CA TYR A 430 -6.83 -3.76 10.40
C TYR A 430 -6.36 -2.40 9.87
N PRO A 431 -5.55 -1.65 10.67
CA PRO A 431 -5.06 -0.32 10.27
C PRO A 431 -4.11 -0.39 9.07
N THR A 432 -4.14 0.65 8.21
CA THR A 432 -3.25 0.78 7.04
C THR A 432 -1.77 0.65 7.40
N PHE A 433 -1.36 1.16 8.57
CA PHE A 433 0.02 1.08 9.05
C PHE A 433 0.59 -0.35 9.11
N VAL A 434 -0.26 -1.36 9.35
CA VAL A 434 0.14 -2.77 9.42
C VAL A 434 -0.27 -3.58 8.19
N ALA A 435 -1.00 -2.99 7.26
CA ALA A 435 -1.50 -3.69 6.09
C ALA A 435 -0.36 -4.26 5.22
N GLU A 436 0.67 -3.44 4.97
CA GLU A 436 1.81 -3.86 4.14
C GLU A 436 2.82 -4.76 4.87
N VAL A 437 2.65 -5.00 6.17
CA VAL A 437 3.58 -5.87 6.90
C VAL A 437 3.42 -7.33 6.48
N ALA A 438 2.19 -7.78 6.28
CA ALA A 438 1.93 -9.17 5.87
C ALA A 438 2.34 -9.44 4.42
N SER A 439 2.11 -8.47 3.53
CA SER A 439 2.47 -8.57 2.11
C SER A 439 3.98 -8.58 1.91
N THR A 440 4.70 -7.61 2.47
CA THR A 440 6.17 -7.52 2.38
C THR A 440 6.87 -8.63 3.16
N PHE A 441 6.27 -9.17 4.22
CA PHE A 441 6.76 -10.37 4.91
C PHE A 441 6.77 -11.59 3.97
N ASN A 442 5.71 -11.81 3.20
CA ASN A 442 5.65 -12.89 2.22
C ASN A 442 6.71 -12.71 1.11
N GLU A 443 6.93 -11.49 0.64
CA GLU A 443 7.99 -11.20 -0.32
C GLU A 443 9.38 -11.53 0.25
N ALA A 444 9.63 -11.20 1.52
CA ALA A 444 10.89 -11.53 2.18
C ALA A 444 11.12 -13.05 2.31
N LEU A 445 10.07 -13.83 2.57
CA LEU A 445 10.16 -15.30 2.56
C LEU A 445 10.38 -15.83 1.13
N LEU A 446 9.70 -15.25 0.13
CA LEU A 446 9.83 -15.67 -1.26
C LEU A 446 11.25 -15.45 -1.79
N ILE A 447 11.84 -14.28 -1.59
CA ILE A 447 13.19 -14.00 -2.07
C ILE A 447 14.23 -14.92 -1.41
N ASP A 448 14.11 -15.19 -0.10
CA ASP A 448 14.99 -16.11 0.59
C ASP A 448 14.87 -17.56 0.04
N TYR A 449 13.64 -18.01 -0.22
CA TYR A 449 13.38 -19.32 -0.83
C TYR A 449 13.96 -19.40 -2.25
N MET A 450 13.71 -18.40 -3.10
CA MET A 450 14.19 -18.39 -4.49
C MET A 450 15.73 -18.38 -4.55
N LEU A 451 16.39 -17.59 -3.71
CA LEU A 451 17.87 -17.58 -3.62
C LEU A 451 18.47 -18.91 -3.19
N LYS A 452 17.74 -19.73 -2.42
CA LYS A 452 18.18 -21.10 -2.08
C LYS A 452 18.07 -22.08 -3.27
N GLN A 453 17.11 -21.88 -4.16
CA GLN A 453 16.87 -22.72 -5.34
C GLN A 453 17.79 -22.35 -6.53
N ILE A 454 17.96 -21.07 -6.78
CA ILE A 454 18.68 -20.53 -7.95
C ILE A 454 20.19 -20.53 -7.69
N LYS A 455 20.97 -21.12 -8.60
CA LYS A 455 22.41 -21.25 -8.46
C LYS A 455 23.21 -20.49 -9.52
N ASP A 456 22.61 -20.18 -10.66
CA ASP A 456 23.31 -19.44 -11.72
C ASP A 456 23.50 -17.97 -11.32
N THR A 457 24.71 -17.48 -11.54
CA THR A 457 25.13 -16.14 -11.10
C THR A 457 24.29 -15.00 -11.69
N PRO A 458 23.97 -14.97 -13.00
CA PRO A 458 23.16 -13.89 -13.55
C PRO A 458 21.80 -13.75 -12.91
N THR A 459 21.09 -14.87 -12.71
CA THR A 459 19.75 -14.86 -12.07
C THR A 459 19.84 -14.45 -10.59
N ARG A 460 20.85 -14.95 -9.86
CA ARG A 460 21.07 -14.52 -8.46
C ARG A 460 21.31 -13.01 -8.37
N LEU A 461 22.20 -12.47 -9.22
CA LEU A 461 22.46 -11.02 -9.26
C LEU A 461 21.21 -10.21 -9.59
N SER A 462 20.36 -10.71 -10.48
CA SER A 462 19.07 -10.07 -10.80
C SER A 462 18.14 -10.02 -9.60
N LEU A 463 17.96 -11.13 -8.89
CA LEU A 463 17.10 -11.20 -7.69
C LEU A 463 17.62 -10.33 -6.55
N LEU A 464 18.93 -10.42 -6.25
CA LEU A 464 19.59 -9.60 -5.22
C LEU A 464 19.51 -8.10 -5.58
N GLY A 465 19.70 -7.77 -6.87
CA GLY A 465 19.54 -6.41 -7.38
C GLY A 465 18.11 -5.88 -7.17
N ASN A 466 17.10 -6.65 -7.51
CA ASN A 466 15.70 -6.28 -7.30
C ASN A 466 15.39 -6.05 -5.81
N TYR A 467 15.94 -6.86 -4.91
CA TYR A 467 15.78 -6.67 -3.48
C TYR A 467 16.40 -5.34 -3.00
N LEU A 468 17.62 -5.00 -3.46
CA LEU A 468 18.25 -3.72 -3.13
C LEU A 468 17.50 -2.52 -3.72
N GLU A 469 16.94 -2.67 -4.93
CA GLU A 469 16.06 -1.65 -5.52
C GLU A 469 14.80 -1.45 -4.68
N GLY A 470 14.22 -2.52 -4.14
CA GLY A 470 13.09 -2.47 -3.21
C GLY A 470 13.45 -1.67 -1.95
N ILE A 471 14.57 -1.93 -1.30
CA ILE A 471 15.02 -1.16 -0.12
C ILE A 471 15.27 0.31 -0.48
N LYS A 472 15.94 0.59 -1.61
CA LYS A 472 16.14 1.97 -2.09
C LYS A 472 14.80 2.70 -2.22
N ALA A 473 13.85 2.07 -2.90
CA ALA A 473 12.56 2.68 -3.22
C ALA A 473 11.65 2.84 -1.98
N THR A 474 11.64 1.84 -1.09
CA THR A 474 10.68 1.74 0.00
C THR A 474 11.21 2.33 1.32
N VAL A 475 12.50 2.18 1.61
CA VAL A 475 13.09 2.70 2.85
C VAL A 475 13.72 4.07 2.62
N PHE A 476 14.78 4.15 1.81
CA PHE A 476 15.55 5.40 1.67
C PHE A 476 14.78 6.50 0.97
N ARG A 477 14.14 6.20 -0.17
CA ARG A 477 13.41 7.21 -0.93
C ARG A 477 12.14 7.68 -0.20
N GLN A 478 11.38 6.77 0.41
CA GLN A 478 10.17 7.19 1.12
C GLN A 478 10.50 7.96 2.40
N THR A 479 11.61 7.65 3.07
CA THR A 479 12.05 8.44 4.22
C THR A 479 12.61 9.81 3.79
N GLN A 480 13.27 9.91 2.63
CA GLN A 480 13.62 11.20 2.03
C GLN A 480 12.38 12.08 1.82
N PHE A 481 11.29 11.50 1.29
CA PHE A 481 10.02 12.20 1.14
C PHE A 481 9.41 12.58 2.49
N ALA A 482 9.44 11.67 3.45
CA ALA A 482 8.97 11.95 4.80
C ALA A 482 9.76 13.09 5.47
N GLU A 483 11.09 13.14 5.30
CA GLU A 483 11.89 14.25 5.83
C GLU A 483 11.53 15.57 5.14
N PHE A 484 11.36 15.58 3.82
CA PHE A 484 10.91 16.78 3.09
C PHE A 484 9.54 17.26 3.58
N GLU A 485 8.58 16.36 3.71
CA GLU A 485 7.23 16.66 4.20
C GLU A 485 7.26 17.23 5.62
N LEU A 486 8.03 16.61 6.52
CA LEU A 486 8.22 17.11 7.89
C LEU A 486 8.74 18.55 7.89
N ARG A 487 9.84 18.81 7.16
CA ARG A 487 10.44 20.15 7.11
C ARG A 487 9.53 21.20 6.49
N MET A 488 8.76 20.82 5.47
CA MET A 488 7.77 21.69 4.84
C MET A 488 6.67 22.09 5.86
N HIS A 489 6.11 21.11 6.58
CA HIS A 489 5.08 21.38 7.58
C HIS A 489 5.64 22.16 8.80
N GLU A 490 6.85 21.92 9.24
CA GLU A 490 7.52 22.69 10.29
C GLU A 490 7.67 24.16 9.91
N ARG A 491 8.03 24.47 8.65
CA ARG A 491 8.06 25.87 8.16
C ARG A 491 6.69 26.53 8.24
N GLY A 492 5.64 25.87 7.77
CA GLY A 492 4.27 26.38 7.87
C GLY A 492 3.83 26.64 9.31
N GLN A 493 4.17 25.75 10.24
CA GLN A 493 3.87 25.91 11.68
C GLN A 493 4.57 27.10 12.30
N LYS A 494 5.80 27.42 11.88
CA LYS A 494 6.57 28.58 12.30
C LYS A 494 6.12 29.88 11.63
N GLY A 495 5.19 29.83 10.67
CA GLY A 495 4.77 30.98 9.88
C GLY A 495 5.79 31.41 8.84
N GLU A 496 6.76 30.55 8.52
CA GLU A 496 7.73 30.82 7.45
C GLU A 496 7.08 30.65 6.06
N PRO A 497 7.51 31.41 5.05
CA PRO A 497 6.91 31.34 3.72
C PRO A 497 7.19 29.99 3.05
N ILE A 498 6.12 29.38 2.50
CA ILE A 498 6.18 28.18 1.67
C ILE A 498 5.98 28.61 0.22
N THR A 499 7.07 28.73 -0.53
CA THR A 499 7.07 29.11 -1.95
C THR A 499 7.61 27.96 -2.80
N GLY A 500 7.27 27.93 -4.09
CA GLY A 500 7.80 26.91 -5.01
C GLY A 500 9.32 26.88 -5.06
N GLU A 501 9.99 28.05 -5.06
CA GLU A 501 11.45 28.15 -5.00
C GLU A 501 12.01 27.66 -3.66
N GLY A 502 11.35 28.01 -2.54
CA GLY A 502 11.75 27.53 -1.21
C GLY A 502 11.61 26.03 -1.05
N LEU A 503 10.55 25.44 -1.63
CA LEU A 503 10.34 23.99 -1.67
C LEU A 503 11.36 23.29 -2.57
N ALA A 504 11.63 23.86 -3.76
CA ALA A 504 12.61 23.30 -4.69
C ALA A 504 14.01 23.25 -4.05
N ARG A 505 14.42 24.31 -3.36
CA ARG A 505 15.70 24.36 -2.63
C ARG A 505 15.76 23.32 -1.52
N LEU A 506 14.73 23.29 -0.67
CA LEU A 506 14.64 22.30 0.43
C LEU A 506 14.70 20.87 -0.10
N TYR A 507 13.96 20.58 -1.17
CA TYR A 507 13.92 19.23 -1.77
C TYR A 507 15.29 18.83 -2.35
N LEU A 508 15.94 19.75 -3.08
CA LEU A 508 17.25 19.50 -3.66
C LEU A 508 18.30 19.24 -2.60
N ASP A 509 18.33 20.06 -1.52
CA ASP A 509 19.28 19.90 -0.42
C ASP A 509 19.14 18.54 0.26
N ILE A 510 17.90 18.12 0.55
CA ILE A 510 17.62 16.79 1.14
C ILE A 510 18.03 15.69 0.16
N THR A 511 17.68 15.79 -1.13
CA THR A 511 18.03 14.78 -2.13
C THR A 511 19.54 14.67 -2.27
N ARG A 512 20.26 15.78 -2.36
CA ARG A 512 21.74 15.80 -2.41
C ARG A 512 22.37 15.14 -1.20
N LYS A 513 21.84 15.40 -0.01
CA LYS A 513 22.29 14.74 1.23
C LYS A 513 22.11 13.22 1.15
N TYR A 514 20.90 12.74 0.78
CA TYR A 514 20.61 11.32 0.73
C TYR A 514 21.45 10.57 -0.30
N TYR A 515 21.64 11.14 -1.47
CA TYR A 515 22.38 10.50 -2.57
C TYR A 515 23.89 10.80 -2.56
N GLY A 516 24.37 11.55 -1.57
CA GLY A 516 25.79 11.81 -1.38
C GLY A 516 26.42 12.67 -2.48
N HIS A 517 25.70 13.67 -2.99
CA HIS A 517 26.16 14.58 -4.05
C HIS A 517 27.53 15.19 -3.72
N ASP A 518 27.67 15.80 -2.54
CA ASP A 518 28.90 16.46 -2.10
C ASP A 518 30.06 15.49 -1.83
N LYS A 519 29.77 14.18 -1.83
CA LYS A 519 30.76 13.10 -1.70
C LYS A 519 31.07 12.40 -3.03
N ASN A 520 30.58 12.95 -4.14
CA ASN A 520 30.68 12.37 -5.48
C ASN A 520 30.18 10.91 -5.55
N ILE A 521 29.12 10.58 -4.79
CA ILE A 521 28.49 9.25 -4.82
C ILE A 521 27.50 9.18 -5.99
N THR A 522 26.59 10.15 -6.06
CA THR A 522 25.65 10.32 -7.17
C THR A 522 25.47 11.81 -7.43
N ILE A 523 25.65 12.20 -8.67
CA ILE A 523 25.38 13.59 -9.09
C ILE A 523 23.87 13.80 -9.16
N VAL A 524 23.38 14.70 -8.35
CA VAL A 524 21.97 15.13 -8.34
C VAL A 524 21.88 16.43 -9.10
N ASP A 525 21.38 16.35 -10.32
CA ASP A 525 21.25 17.47 -11.24
C ASP A 525 20.22 18.50 -10.73
N ASP A 526 20.38 19.78 -11.07
CA ASP A 526 19.58 20.89 -10.52
C ASP A 526 18.09 20.76 -10.81
N TYR A 527 17.70 20.19 -11.96
CA TYR A 527 16.29 20.01 -12.32
C TYR A 527 15.54 19.07 -11.36
N ILE A 528 16.25 18.21 -10.62
CA ILE A 528 15.66 17.36 -9.58
C ILE A 528 15.04 18.19 -8.44
N ALA A 529 15.42 19.44 -8.29
CA ALA A 529 14.78 20.37 -7.37
C ALA A 529 13.25 20.43 -7.49
N HIS A 530 12.71 20.07 -8.65
CA HIS A 530 11.27 20.14 -8.95
C HIS A 530 10.54 18.82 -8.79
N GLU A 531 11.21 17.72 -8.38
CA GLU A 531 10.58 16.40 -8.23
C GLU A 531 9.45 16.38 -7.18
N TRP A 532 9.54 17.17 -6.10
CA TRP A 532 8.49 17.28 -5.09
C TRP A 532 7.12 17.59 -5.69
N SER A 533 7.09 18.40 -6.75
CA SER A 533 5.86 18.91 -7.36
C SER A 533 5.07 17.88 -8.18
N TYR A 534 5.68 16.73 -8.44
CA TYR A 534 5.06 15.60 -9.15
C TYR A 534 4.52 14.53 -8.19
N ILE A 535 4.87 14.55 -6.90
CA ILE A 535 4.53 13.50 -5.93
C ILE A 535 3.14 13.73 -5.30
N PRO A 536 2.10 12.96 -5.67
CA PRO A 536 0.73 13.18 -5.18
C PRO A 536 0.59 12.88 -3.68
N HIS A 537 1.50 12.07 -3.12
CA HIS A 537 1.45 11.67 -1.72
C HIS A 537 1.59 12.84 -0.75
N PHE A 538 2.24 13.94 -1.13
CA PHE A 538 2.35 15.13 -0.28
C PHE A 538 1.01 15.88 -0.06
N TYR A 539 -0.05 15.47 -0.76
CA TYR A 539 -1.42 15.90 -0.50
C TYR A 539 -2.19 14.95 0.45
N ARG A 540 -1.52 13.87 0.91
CA ARG A 540 -2.02 12.90 1.89
C ARG A 540 -1.13 12.96 3.15
N ASP A 541 -1.27 14.00 3.91
CA ASP A 541 -0.42 14.44 5.02
C ASP A 541 0.19 13.30 5.85
N PHE A 542 1.52 13.21 5.83
CA PHE A 542 2.33 12.23 6.56
C PHE A 542 1.99 10.75 6.29
N TYR A 543 1.70 10.44 5.04
CA TYR A 543 1.39 9.06 4.65
C TYR A 543 2.64 8.22 4.31
N VAL A 544 3.63 8.82 3.61
CA VAL A 544 4.71 8.06 2.94
C VAL A 544 5.65 7.30 3.87
N PHE A 545 5.81 7.72 5.12
CA PHE A 545 6.68 7.04 6.08
C PHE A 545 6.22 5.61 6.37
N GLN A 546 4.94 5.31 6.18
CA GLN A 546 4.35 3.99 6.43
C GLN A 546 4.92 2.91 5.51
N TYR A 547 5.39 3.25 4.33
CA TYR A 547 6.09 2.30 3.46
C TYR A 547 7.39 1.78 4.11
N ALA A 548 8.20 2.70 4.63
CA ALA A 548 9.46 2.34 5.29
C ALA A 548 9.24 1.59 6.61
N THR A 549 8.24 2.00 7.42
CA THR A 549 7.93 1.31 8.68
C THR A 549 7.38 -0.09 8.45
N SER A 550 6.50 -0.28 7.48
CA SER A 550 5.96 -1.59 7.15
C SER A 550 7.04 -2.54 6.64
N PHE A 551 7.90 -2.06 5.74
CA PHE A 551 9.02 -2.85 5.21
C PHE A 551 9.99 -3.27 6.32
N THR A 552 10.43 -2.33 7.17
CA THR A 552 11.39 -2.64 8.24
C THR A 552 10.79 -3.57 9.30
N ALA A 553 9.49 -3.46 9.60
CA ALA A 553 8.79 -4.38 10.48
C ALA A 553 8.71 -5.79 9.87
N ALA A 554 8.39 -5.91 8.58
CA ALA A 554 8.33 -7.18 7.88
C ALA A 554 9.70 -7.88 7.81
N GLU A 555 10.77 -7.13 7.54
CA GLU A 555 12.15 -7.65 7.56
C GLU A 555 12.54 -8.17 8.95
N ALA A 556 12.21 -7.45 10.01
CA ALA A 556 12.50 -7.87 11.38
C ALA A 556 11.71 -9.14 11.78
N LEU A 557 10.46 -9.29 11.33
CA LEU A 557 9.63 -10.46 11.59
C LEU A 557 10.12 -11.67 10.78
N SER A 558 10.35 -11.49 9.48
CA SER A 558 10.77 -12.55 8.56
C SER A 558 12.14 -13.13 8.94
N ALA A 559 13.08 -12.28 9.36
CA ALA A 559 14.40 -12.72 9.80
C ALA A 559 14.33 -13.72 10.98
N LYS A 560 13.44 -13.48 11.96
CA LYS A 560 13.22 -14.37 13.11
C LYS A 560 12.58 -15.71 12.68
N VAL A 561 11.60 -15.67 11.77
CA VAL A 561 10.93 -16.86 11.24
C VAL A 561 11.88 -17.69 10.39
N LEU A 562 12.67 -17.07 9.52
CA LEU A 562 13.68 -17.74 8.68
C LEU A 562 14.83 -18.36 9.51
N ALA A 563 15.10 -17.81 10.68
CA ALA A 563 16.04 -18.40 11.65
C ALA A 563 15.45 -19.63 12.40
N GLY A 564 14.19 -20.00 12.14
CA GLY A 564 13.53 -21.16 12.75
C GLY A 564 12.92 -20.88 14.12
N ASP A 565 12.76 -19.62 14.54
CA ASP A 565 12.11 -19.26 15.81
C ASP A 565 10.60 -19.56 15.76
N GLN A 566 10.22 -20.71 16.32
CA GLN A 566 8.82 -21.14 16.40
C GLN A 566 7.94 -20.19 17.23
N SER A 567 8.53 -19.50 18.21
CA SER A 567 7.81 -18.49 19.00
C SER A 567 7.51 -17.24 18.15
N ALA A 568 8.47 -16.82 17.31
CA ALA A 568 8.24 -15.72 16.36
C ALA A 568 7.18 -16.10 15.33
N THR A 569 7.22 -17.31 14.78
CA THR A 569 6.18 -17.82 13.87
C THR A 569 4.80 -17.75 14.52
N LYS A 570 4.66 -18.24 15.76
CA LYS A 570 3.39 -18.18 16.49
C LYS A 570 2.90 -16.75 16.73
N ARG A 571 3.80 -15.84 17.13
CA ARG A 571 3.45 -14.41 17.31
C ARG A 571 3.01 -13.77 16.01
N TYR A 572 3.68 -14.08 14.89
CA TYR A 572 3.28 -13.58 13.57
C TYR A 572 1.89 -14.07 13.15
N LEU A 573 1.57 -15.35 13.33
CA LEU A 573 0.22 -15.87 13.04
C LEU A 573 -0.85 -15.27 13.97
N THR A 574 -0.51 -14.97 15.22
CA THR A 574 -1.38 -14.22 16.14
C THR A 574 -1.61 -12.79 15.63
N PHE A 575 -0.55 -12.12 15.13
CA PHE A 575 -0.64 -10.79 14.52
C PHE A 575 -1.60 -10.78 13.31
N LEU A 576 -1.51 -11.75 12.40
CA LEU A 576 -2.43 -11.87 11.27
C LEU A 576 -3.90 -12.01 11.71
N SER A 577 -4.11 -12.61 12.88
CA SER A 577 -5.45 -12.87 13.44
C SER A 577 -5.98 -11.71 14.29
N ALA A 578 -5.16 -10.70 14.55
CA ALA A 578 -5.50 -9.65 15.53
C ALA A 578 -6.41 -8.54 14.98
N GLY A 579 -6.48 -8.38 13.65
CA GLY A 579 -7.27 -7.32 13.02
C GLY A 579 -6.94 -5.94 13.56
N GLY A 580 -7.97 -5.16 13.88
CA GLY A 580 -7.90 -3.85 14.53
C GLY A 580 -8.24 -3.88 16.02
N SER A 581 -7.96 -4.99 16.72
CA SER A 581 -8.26 -5.13 18.15
C SER A 581 -7.37 -4.29 19.07
N LYS A 582 -6.25 -3.75 18.53
CA LYS A 582 -5.29 -2.86 19.22
C LYS A 582 -4.77 -1.81 18.24
N TYR A 583 -4.05 -0.83 18.77
CA TYR A 583 -3.32 0.13 17.94
C TYR A 583 -2.15 -0.55 17.17
N PRO A 584 -1.79 -0.03 15.98
CA PRO A 584 -0.81 -0.69 15.11
C PRO A 584 0.56 -0.90 15.76
N ILE A 585 1.02 0.04 16.59
CA ILE A 585 2.30 -0.09 17.31
C ILE A 585 2.24 -1.23 18.33
N ASP A 586 1.11 -1.38 19.04
CA ASP A 586 0.92 -2.47 20.01
C ASP A 586 0.80 -3.83 19.32
N LEU A 587 0.13 -3.90 18.15
CA LEU A 587 0.04 -5.11 17.34
C LEU A 587 1.42 -5.60 16.92
N LEU A 588 2.30 -4.70 16.44
CA LEU A 588 3.66 -5.05 16.04
C LEU A 588 4.52 -5.42 17.25
N LYS A 589 4.35 -4.74 18.38
CA LYS A 589 5.06 -5.05 19.61
C LYS A 589 4.71 -6.45 20.12
N ASP A 590 3.44 -6.83 20.08
CA ASP A 590 2.99 -8.19 20.41
C ASP A 590 3.56 -9.23 19.42
N ALA A 591 3.72 -8.87 18.16
CA ALA A 591 4.38 -9.71 17.16
C ALA A 591 5.89 -9.85 17.41
N GLY A 592 6.48 -9.01 18.25
CA GLY A 592 7.89 -9.01 18.63
C GLY A 592 8.75 -7.99 17.90
N VAL A 593 8.13 -6.91 17.38
CA VAL A 593 8.81 -5.78 16.72
C VAL A 593 8.36 -4.47 17.35
N ASP A 594 9.27 -3.78 18.02
CA ASP A 594 8.98 -2.48 18.65
C ASP A 594 9.40 -1.33 17.74
N MET A 595 8.43 -0.74 17.03
CA MET A 595 8.65 0.38 16.11
C MET A 595 9.03 1.69 16.81
N THR A 596 9.02 1.75 18.13
CA THR A 596 9.51 2.90 18.91
C THR A 596 11.03 2.85 19.14
N THR A 597 11.72 1.82 18.65
CA THR A 597 13.17 1.61 18.71
C THR A 597 13.81 1.66 17.32
N ASP A 598 15.14 1.66 17.27
CA ASP A 598 15.90 1.63 16.02
C ASP A 598 16.04 0.19 15.46
N GLU A 599 15.76 -0.86 16.27
CA GLU A 599 16.01 -2.28 15.93
C GLU A 599 15.45 -2.70 14.57
N PRO A 600 14.18 -2.39 14.20
CA PRO A 600 13.63 -2.85 12.93
C PRO A 600 14.39 -2.28 11.71
N LEU A 601 14.79 -1.01 11.77
CA LEU A 601 15.58 -0.37 10.72
C LEU A 601 17.00 -0.96 10.66
N ASP A 602 17.64 -1.15 11.81
CA ASP A 602 19.00 -1.71 11.90
C ASP A 602 19.05 -3.14 11.32
N LEU A 603 18.02 -3.96 11.54
CA LEU A 603 17.90 -5.30 10.97
C LEU A 603 17.74 -5.25 9.44
N ALA A 604 16.91 -4.37 8.91
CA ALA A 604 16.75 -4.20 7.47
C ALA A 604 18.07 -3.72 6.80
N VAL A 605 18.76 -2.77 7.41
CA VAL A 605 20.07 -2.28 6.93
C VAL A 605 21.15 -3.36 7.03
N LYS A 606 21.15 -4.17 8.08
CA LYS A 606 22.04 -5.33 8.20
C LYS A 606 21.80 -6.33 7.07
N ARG A 607 20.55 -6.64 6.74
CA ARG A 607 20.20 -7.52 5.61
C ARG A 607 20.68 -6.92 4.29
N MET A 608 20.50 -5.61 4.08
CA MET A 608 21.02 -4.91 2.90
C MET A 608 22.53 -5.08 2.74
N ASN A 609 23.30 -4.99 3.82
CA ASN A 609 24.76 -5.21 3.77
C ASN A 609 25.09 -6.66 3.39
N VAL A 610 24.41 -7.66 3.97
CA VAL A 610 24.61 -9.08 3.61
C VAL A 610 24.35 -9.33 2.12
N VAL A 611 23.29 -8.73 1.58
CA VAL A 611 22.98 -8.83 0.13
C VAL A 611 24.08 -8.19 -0.72
N MET A 612 24.58 -7.02 -0.33
CA MET A 612 25.69 -6.38 -1.06
C MET A 612 26.98 -7.19 -0.98
N ASP A 613 27.32 -7.80 0.17
CA ASP A 613 28.49 -8.69 0.33
C ASP A 613 28.42 -9.89 -0.62
N GLU A 614 27.23 -10.52 -0.74
CA GLU A 614 27.00 -11.61 -1.68
C GLU A 614 27.16 -11.15 -3.13
N MET A 615 26.55 -10.02 -3.51
CA MET A 615 26.67 -9.49 -4.88
C MET A 615 28.12 -9.14 -5.24
N GLU A 616 28.85 -8.50 -4.33
CA GLU A 616 30.27 -8.18 -4.54
C GLU A 616 31.11 -9.46 -4.73
N THR A 617 30.78 -10.55 -4.03
CA THR A 617 31.42 -11.86 -4.18
C THR A 617 31.12 -12.49 -5.54
N LEU A 618 29.87 -12.39 -6.01
CA LEU A 618 29.44 -12.92 -7.31
C LEU A 618 30.01 -12.15 -8.51
N LEU A 619 30.41 -10.89 -8.31
CA LEU A 619 30.98 -10.01 -9.33
C LEU A 619 32.51 -10.12 -9.45
N ASN A 620 33.18 -10.76 -8.50
CA ASN A 620 34.65 -11.01 -8.50
C ASN A 620 34.96 -12.36 -9.11
#